data_624c826a063551b9b5d6309fd087c2d9
#
_entry.id   624c826a063551b9b5d6309fd087c2d9
#
_cell.length_a   1.000
_cell.length_b   1.000
_cell.length_c   1.000
_cell.angle_alpha   90.00
_cell.angle_beta   90.00
_cell.angle_gamma   90.00
#
_symmetry.space_group_name_H-M   'P 1'
#
loop_
_entity.id
_entity.type
_entity.pdbx_description
1 polymer ?
#
loop_
_entity_poly.entity_id
_entity_poly.type
_entity_poly.pdbx_seq_one_letter_code
_entity_poly.pdbx_strand_id
1 'polypeptide(L)'
;TVVISSGSTLSDTSYGTPFMENVTLLKETIILRRLIESQAAREAAQNRSADDIKELQNALFDSINQIRKLKAKENNSFFEADAWFHKAIAKASHNQLLVDCLDAIPYITANHQFLSLKYTTPRDEVVSYHTQIYENILDMNGERAYESMYNHLYRVETLMMNHKQEVGGLGGEDGI
;
A
#
# COMPACT_ATOMS: atom_id res chain seq x y z
N THR A 1 -8.27 -31.85 24.33
CA THR A 1 -9.03 -30.64 23.99
C THR A 1 -8.13 -29.46 24.30
N VAL A 2 -7.54 -28.85 23.29
CA VAL A 2 -6.74 -27.63 23.46
C VAL A 2 -7.72 -26.45 23.37
N VAL A 3 -7.91 -25.75 24.49
CA VAL A 3 -8.64 -24.48 24.52
C VAL A 3 -7.70 -23.41 23.98
N ILE A 4 -7.91 -22.97 22.74
CA ILE A 4 -7.27 -21.75 22.23
C ILE A 4 -8.02 -20.59 22.87
N SER A 5 -7.41 -19.97 23.88
CA SER A 5 -7.86 -18.69 24.41
C SER A 5 -7.95 -17.68 23.26
N SER A 6 -9.07 -16.98 23.15
CA SER A 6 -9.31 -15.89 22.21
C SER A 6 -8.17 -14.87 22.34
N GLY A 7 -7.24 -14.95 21.41
CA GLY A 7 -6.11 -14.01 21.35
C GLY A 7 -6.62 -12.58 21.19
N SER A 8 -6.03 -11.67 21.95
CA SER A 8 -6.15 -10.24 21.76
C SER A 8 -5.93 -9.90 20.29
N THR A 9 -6.93 -9.28 19.68
CA THR A 9 -6.79 -8.75 18.33
C THR A 9 -5.72 -7.65 18.35
N LEU A 10 -5.01 -7.45 17.25
CA LEU A 10 -4.00 -6.37 17.07
C LEU A 10 -4.53 -4.97 17.43
N SER A 11 -5.85 -4.82 17.60
CA SER A 11 -6.52 -3.62 18.09
C SER A 11 -6.29 -3.30 19.57
N ASP A 12 -5.81 -4.27 20.37
CA ASP A 12 -5.62 -4.14 21.82
C ASP A 12 -4.16 -3.89 22.24
N THR A 13 -3.28 -3.63 21.27
CA THR A 13 -1.91 -3.26 21.60
C THR A 13 -1.89 -1.85 22.18
N SER A 14 -1.62 -1.77 23.48
CA SER A 14 -1.39 -0.55 24.27
C SER A 14 -0.11 0.19 23.84
N TYR A 15 -0.01 0.54 22.58
CA TYR A 15 0.90 1.61 22.18
C TYR A 15 0.22 2.93 22.57
N GLY A 16 0.61 3.50 23.71
CA GLY A 16 -0.05 4.63 24.37
C GLY A 16 -0.12 5.94 23.60
N THR A 17 0.09 5.90 22.30
CA THR A 17 -0.10 6.97 21.33
C THR A 17 -1.02 6.49 20.20
N PRO A 18 -1.87 7.37 19.64
CA PRO A 18 -2.62 7.01 18.45
C PRO A 18 -1.70 6.41 17.39
N PHE A 19 -2.10 5.30 16.79
CA PHE A 19 -1.31 4.58 15.77
C PHE A 19 -0.74 5.53 14.69
N MET A 20 -1.48 6.56 14.32
CA MET A 20 -1.13 7.59 13.35
C MET A 20 0.11 8.42 13.74
N GLU A 21 0.46 8.49 15.03
CA GLU A 21 1.61 9.23 15.54
C GLU A 21 2.85 8.33 15.75
N ASN A 22 2.65 7.01 15.69
CA ASN A 22 3.73 6.06 15.87
C ASN A 22 4.54 5.84 14.58
N VAL A 23 5.59 6.63 14.42
CA VAL A 23 6.49 6.59 13.25
C VAL A 23 7.16 5.23 13.06
N THR A 24 7.54 4.59 14.15
CA THR A 24 8.20 3.28 14.10
C THR A 24 7.26 2.23 13.52
N LEU A 25 6.04 2.20 13.99
CA LEU A 25 5.03 1.26 13.51
C LEU A 25 4.65 1.51 12.04
N LEU A 26 4.58 2.77 11.62
CA LEU A 26 4.38 3.12 10.21
C LEU A 26 5.54 2.63 9.33
N LYS A 27 6.78 2.79 9.78
CA LYS A 27 7.96 2.29 9.06
C LYS A 27 7.97 0.76 8.97
N GLU A 28 7.70 0.08 10.08
CA GLU A 28 7.62 -1.38 10.11
C GLU A 28 6.51 -1.90 9.19
N THR A 29 5.39 -1.20 9.14
CA THR A 29 4.27 -1.54 8.25
C THR A 29 4.64 -1.43 6.77
N ILE A 30 5.31 -0.35 6.35
CA ILE A 30 5.71 -0.21 4.94
C ILE A 30 6.75 -1.26 4.55
N ILE A 31 7.67 -1.60 5.45
CA ILE A 31 8.64 -2.67 5.22
C ILE A 31 7.91 -4.02 5.04
N LEU A 32 6.94 -4.32 5.90
CA LEU A 32 6.15 -5.55 5.80
C LEU A 32 5.34 -5.60 4.50
N ARG A 33 4.64 -4.51 4.14
CA ARG A 33 3.94 -4.39 2.86
C ARG A 33 4.89 -4.66 1.68
N ARG A 34 6.06 -4.05 1.69
CA ARG A 34 7.05 -4.22 0.62
C ARG A 34 7.46 -5.69 0.44
N LEU A 35 7.63 -6.44 1.53
CA LEU A 35 7.94 -7.87 1.47
C LEU A 35 6.77 -8.69 0.91
N ILE A 36 5.57 -8.47 1.43
CA ILE A 36 4.38 -9.25 1.07
C ILE A 36 3.92 -8.91 -0.36
N GLU A 37 3.77 -7.63 -0.67
CA GLU A 37 3.16 -7.20 -1.92
C GLU A 37 4.10 -7.34 -3.11
N SER A 38 5.42 -7.21 -2.93
CA SER A 38 6.36 -7.51 -4.01
C SER A 38 6.36 -8.99 -4.36
N GLN A 39 6.27 -9.88 -3.35
CA GLN A 39 6.14 -11.31 -3.60
C GLN A 39 4.79 -11.63 -4.25
N ALA A 40 3.70 -10.99 -3.82
CA ALA A 40 2.39 -11.15 -4.44
C ALA A 40 2.41 -10.73 -5.92
N ALA A 41 3.08 -9.63 -6.27
CA ALA A 41 3.21 -9.18 -7.66
C ALA A 41 3.99 -10.18 -8.53
N ARG A 42 5.08 -10.77 -7.98
CA ARG A 42 5.83 -11.85 -8.66
C ARG A 42 4.93 -13.05 -8.95
N GLU A 43 4.22 -13.54 -7.94
CA GLU A 43 3.36 -14.70 -8.08
C GLU A 43 2.13 -14.39 -8.95
N ALA A 44 1.58 -13.18 -8.88
CA ALA A 44 0.52 -12.73 -9.78
C ALA A 44 0.95 -12.82 -11.25
N ALA A 45 2.16 -12.39 -11.59
CA ALA A 45 2.67 -12.50 -12.96
C ALA A 45 2.77 -13.98 -13.45
N GLN A 46 2.99 -14.91 -12.53
CA GLN A 46 3.13 -16.34 -12.85
C GLN A 46 1.79 -17.07 -12.90
N ASN A 47 0.85 -16.69 -12.03
CA ASN A 47 -0.36 -17.49 -11.74
C ASN A 47 -1.66 -16.87 -12.26
N ARG A 48 -1.65 -15.58 -12.64
CA ARG A 48 -2.83 -14.81 -13.00
C ARG A 48 -3.69 -15.45 -14.10
N SER A 49 -4.99 -15.43 -13.93
CA SER A 49 -5.96 -15.79 -14.96
C SER A 49 -6.33 -14.58 -15.84
N ALA A 50 -7.10 -14.83 -16.89
CA ALA A 50 -7.64 -13.75 -17.72
C ALA A 50 -8.63 -12.86 -16.95
N ASP A 51 -9.33 -13.39 -15.95
CA ASP A 51 -10.25 -12.61 -15.13
C ASP A 51 -9.51 -11.75 -14.10
N ASP A 52 -8.38 -12.23 -13.55
CA ASP A 52 -7.50 -11.41 -12.71
C ASP A 52 -6.95 -10.20 -13.47
N ILE A 53 -6.56 -10.38 -14.73
CA ILE A 53 -6.10 -9.27 -15.58
C ILE A 53 -7.19 -8.23 -15.77
N LYS A 54 -8.44 -8.64 -15.98
CA LYS A 54 -9.58 -7.71 -16.08
C LYS A 54 -9.79 -6.94 -14.78
N GLU A 55 -9.72 -7.64 -13.64
CA GLU A 55 -9.86 -7.03 -12.32
C GLU A 55 -8.76 -6.00 -12.05
N LEU A 56 -7.50 -6.34 -12.33
CA LEU A 56 -6.36 -5.43 -12.23
C LEU A 56 -6.51 -4.20 -13.14
N GLN A 57 -6.96 -4.41 -14.37
CA GLN A 57 -7.23 -3.33 -15.32
C GLN A 57 -8.32 -2.39 -14.80
N ASN A 58 -9.42 -2.93 -14.25
CA ASN A 58 -10.50 -2.15 -13.69
C ASN A 58 -10.02 -1.31 -12.48
N ALA A 59 -9.25 -1.90 -11.58
CA ALA A 59 -8.70 -1.20 -10.42
C ALA A 59 -7.73 -0.07 -10.85
N LEU A 60 -6.88 -0.32 -11.85
CA LEU A 60 -5.99 0.70 -12.41
C LEU A 60 -6.78 1.85 -13.07
N PHE A 61 -7.80 1.53 -13.88
CA PHE A 61 -8.68 2.55 -14.48
C PHE A 61 -9.41 3.38 -13.44
N ASP A 62 -9.88 2.76 -12.36
CA ASP A 62 -10.53 3.51 -11.29
C ASP A 62 -9.53 4.48 -10.64
N SER A 63 -8.31 4.06 -10.33
CA SER A 63 -7.26 4.96 -9.81
C SER A 63 -7.02 6.18 -10.71
N ILE A 64 -6.96 5.98 -12.04
CA ILE A 64 -6.82 7.06 -13.02
C ILE A 64 -8.03 8.00 -12.98
N ASN A 65 -9.24 7.46 -12.90
CA ASN A 65 -10.47 8.25 -12.84
C ASN A 65 -10.57 9.07 -11.55
N GLN A 66 -10.15 8.50 -10.40
CA GLN A 66 -10.14 9.22 -9.14
C GLN A 66 -9.17 10.42 -9.16
N ILE A 67 -8.03 10.29 -9.85
CA ILE A 67 -7.12 11.44 -10.06
C ILE A 67 -7.77 12.52 -10.93
N ARG A 68 -8.49 12.16 -11.97
CA ARG A 68 -9.22 13.15 -12.81
C ARG A 68 -10.24 13.91 -11.99
N LYS A 69 -11.05 13.22 -11.17
CA LYS A 69 -12.01 13.84 -10.24
C LYS A 69 -11.32 14.79 -9.27
N LEU A 70 -10.19 14.37 -8.71
CA LEU A 70 -9.41 15.21 -7.81
C LEU A 70 -8.93 16.50 -8.49
N LYS A 71 -8.40 16.42 -9.72
CA LYS A 71 -7.96 17.59 -10.50
C LYS A 71 -9.12 18.52 -10.83
N ALA A 72 -10.32 17.96 -11.00
CA ALA A 72 -11.56 18.72 -11.18
C ALA A 72 -12.14 19.28 -9.86
N LYS A 73 -11.51 19.02 -8.72
CA LYS A 73 -11.99 19.36 -7.37
C LYS A 73 -13.33 18.69 -7.01
N GLU A 74 -13.61 17.55 -7.58
CA GLU A 74 -14.74 16.70 -7.28
C GLU A 74 -14.42 15.73 -6.13
N ASN A 75 -15.46 15.15 -5.52
CA ASN A 75 -15.28 14.08 -4.55
C ASN A 75 -14.61 12.89 -5.22
N ASN A 76 -13.59 12.34 -4.56
CA ASN A 76 -12.84 11.21 -5.08
C ASN A 76 -12.56 10.18 -3.98
N SER A 77 -12.39 8.94 -4.40
CA SER A 77 -12.10 7.77 -3.59
C SER A 77 -10.76 7.15 -4.02
N PHE A 78 -9.72 7.97 -4.17
CA PHE A 78 -8.41 7.50 -4.64
C PHE A 78 -7.81 6.44 -3.71
N PHE A 79 -8.01 6.57 -2.40
CA PHE A 79 -7.51 5.59 -1.41
C PHE A 79 -8.13 4.21 -1.58
N GLU A 80 -9.45 4.18 -1.81
CA GLU A 80 -10.18 2.93 -2.03
C GLU A 80 -9.75 2.28 -3.34
N ALA A 81 -9.51 3.07 -4.39
CA ALA A 81 -9.01 2.58 -5.67
C ALA A 81 -7.59 2.03 -5.56
N ASP A 82 -6.70 2.72 -4.81
CA ASP A 82 -5.35 2.27 -4.50
C ASP A 82 -5.37 0.94 -3.73
N ALA A 83 -6.16 0.86 -2.66
CA ALA A 83 -6.32 -0.36 -1.89
C ALA A 83 -6.87 -1.52 -2.72
N TRP A 84 -7.83 -1.24 -3.61
CA TRP A 84 -8.38 -2.24 -4.52
C TRP A 84 -7.30 -2.79 -5.46
N PHE A 85 -6.45 -1.94 -6.03
CA PHE A 85 -5.37 -2.38 -6.92
C PHE A 85 -4.39 -3.32 -6.21
N HIS A 86 -3.91 -2.95 -5.03
CA HIS A 86 -3.02 -3.79 -4.24
C HIS A 86 -3.66 -5.13 -3.84
N LYS A 87 -4.94 -5.11 -3.45
CA LYS A 87 -5.68 -6.33 -3.11
C LYS A 87 -5.92 -7.22 -4.33
N ALA A 88 -6.18 -6.64 -5.50
CA ALA A 88 -6.34 -7.40 -6.74
C ALA A 88 -5.04 -8.13 -7.12
N ILE A 89 -3.86 -7.51 -6.93
CA ILE A 89 -2.56 -8.17 -7.12
C ILE A 89 -2.40 -9.36 -6.17
N ALA A 90 -2.70 -9.17 -4.88
CA ALA A 90 -2.60 -10.25 -3.90
C ALA A 90 -3.51 -11.44 -4.28
N LYS A 91 -4.73 -11.20 -4.73
CA LYS A 91 -5.65 -12.23 -5.22
C LYS A 91 -5.13 -12.93 -6.48
N ALA A 92 -4.60 -12.16 -7.45
CA ALA A 92 -4.04 -12.67 -8.69
C ALA A 92 -2.81 -13.54 -8.48
N SER A 93 -2.16 -13.47 -7.31
CA SER A 93 -1.07 -14.39 -6.93
C SER A 93 -1.55 -15.83 -6.74
N HIS A 94 -2.86 -16.03 -6.49
CA HIS A 94 -3.47 -17.32 -6.11
C HIS A 94 -2.83 -17.94 -4.86
N ASN A 95 -2.16 -17.13 -4.03
CA ASN A 95 -1.57 -17.51 -2.75
C ASN A 95 -2.42 -16.94 -1.60
N GLN A 96 -3.29 -17.79 -1.03
CA GLN A 96 -4.22 -17.37 0.02
C GLN A 96 -3.51 -16.78 1.24
N LEU A 97 -2.30 -17.27 1.58
CA LEU A 97 -1.56 -16.74 2.73
C LEU A 97 -1.10 -15.30 2.50
N LEU A 98 -0.72 -14.92 1.27
CA LEU A 98 -0.39 -13.52 0.95
C LEU A 98 -1.62 -12.62 1.05
N VAL A 99 -2.78 -13.11 0.62
CA VAL A 99 -4.07 -12.38 0.77
C VAL A 99 -4.40 -12.21 2.24
N ASP A 100 -4.32 -13.29 3.05
CA ASP A 100 -4.63 -13.26 4.48
C ASP A 100 -3.67 -12.34 5.25
N CYS A 101 -2.38 -12.37 4.92
CA CYS A 101 -1.40 -11.46 5.50
C CYS A 101 -1.72 -9.99 5.17
N LEU A 102 -2.09 -9.69 3.93
CA LEU A 102 -2.47 -8.33 3.54
C LEU A 102 -3.79 -7.91 4.22
N ASP A 103 -4.77 -8.80 4.31
CA ASP A 103 -6.07 -8.55 4.97
C ASP A 103 -5.96 -8.48 6.51
N ALA A 104 -4.97 -9.12 7.12
CA ALA A 104 -4.71 -9.01 8.56
C ALA A 104 -4.20 -7.63 8.99
N ILE A 105 -3.82 -6.77 8.03
CA ILE A 105 -3.27 -5.44 8.29
C ILE A 105 -4.20 -4.31 7.77
N PRO A 106 -5.54 -4.44 7.73
CA PRO A 106 -6.40 -3.46 7.04
C PRO A 106 -6.35 -2.08 7.69
N TYR A 107 -6.31 -2.01 9.02
CA TYR A 107 -6.20 -0.75 9.76
C TYR A 107 -4.85 -0.06 9.51
N ILE A 108 -3.77 -0.83 9.52
CA ILE A 108 -2.41 -0.36 9.29
C ILE A 108 -2.27 0.09 7.83
N THR A 109 -2.80 -0.71 6.89
CA THR A 109 -2.73 -0.41 5.46
C THR A 109 -3.55 0.82 5.09
N ALA A 110 -4.77 0.96 5.59
CA ALA A 110 -5.63 2.12 5.32
C ALA A 110 -5.01 3.42 5.87
N ASN A 111 -4.50 3.39 7.10
CA ASN A 111 -3.84 4.56 7.68
C ASN A 111 -2.54 4.91 6.98
N HIS A 112 -1.76 3.91 6.57
CA HIS A 112 -0.52 4.11 5.83
C HIS A 112 -0.79 4.73 4.45
N GLN A 113 -1.75 4.22 3.70
CA GLN A 113 -2.17 4.79 2.42
C GLN A 113 -2.69 6.22 2.60
N PHE A 114 -3.53 6.47 3.60
CA PHE A 114 -4.01 7.82 3.92
C PHE A 114 -2.86 8.78 4.19
N LEU A 115 -1.86 8.41 4.99
CA LEU A 115 -0.73 9.27 5.30
C LEU A 115 0.19 9.48 4.10
N SER A 116 0.50 8.44 3.34
CA SER A 116 1.37 8.55 2.16
C SER A 116 0.75 9.45 1.11
N LEU A 117 -0.55 9.30 0.85
CA LEU A 117 -1.26 10.09 -0.15
C LEU A 117 -1.59 11.51 0.32
N LYS A 118 -1.78 11.71 1.63
CA LYS A 118 -2.05 13.04 2.17
C LYS A 118 -0.81 13.94 2.15
N TYR A 119 0.37 13.37 2.42
CA TYR A 119 1.53 14.17 2.76
C TYR A 119 2.68 14.13 1.76
N THR A 120 2.79 13.12 0.88
CA THR A 120 4.08 12.88 0.24
C THR A 120 4.11 12.46 -1.21
N THR A 121 3.21 11.60 -1.68
CA THR A 121 3.37 11.02 -3.00
C THR A 121 2.49 11.72 -4.04
N PRO A 122 3.07 12.29 -5.10
CA PRO A 122 2.28 12.78 -6.23
C PRO A 122 1.44 11.63 -6.80
N ARG A 123 0.13 11.81 -6.88
CA ARG A 123 -0.80 10.73 -7.30
C ARG A 123 -0.55 10.25 -8.73
N ASP A 124 -0.10 11.13 -9.60
CA ASP A 124 0.34 10.76 -10.96
C ASP A 124 1.55 9.81 -10.92
N GLU A 125 2.46 9.97 -9.95
CA GLU A 125 3.59 9.06 -9.73
C GLU A 125 3.11 7.69 -9.25
N VAL A 126 2.15 7.62 -8.33
CA VAL A 126 1.54 6.36 -7.88
C VAL A 126 0.94 5.60 -9.07
N VAL A 127 0.13 6.27 -9.89
CA VAL A 127 -0.49 5.63 -11.07
C VAL A 127 0.57 5.17 -12.08
N SER A 128 1.68 5.90 -12.23
CA SER A 128 2.79 5.46 -13.08
C SER A 128 3.40 4.14 -12.59
N TYR A 129 3.63 3.99 -11.27
CA TYR A 129 4.08 2.73 -10.70
C TYR A 129 3.06 1.61 -10.87
N HIS A 130 1.78 1.88 -10.61
CA HIS A 130 0.72 0.89 -10.78
C HIS A 130 0.61 0.41 -12.23
N THR A 131 0.78 1.32 -13.20
CA THR A 131 0.81 0.97 -14.62
C THR A 131 1.98 0.02 -14.93
N GLN A 132 3.18 0.33 -14.45
CA GLN A 132 4.36 -0.53 -14.65
C GLN A 132 4.18 -1.92 -14.01
N ILE A 133 3.59 -1.97 -12.80
CA ILE A 133 3.31 -3.24 -12.11
C ILE A 133 2.31 -4.06 -12.94
N TYR A 134 1.22 -3.44 -13.38
CA TYR A 134 0.20 -4.08 -14.21
C TYR A 134 0.78 -4.64 -15.52
N GLU A 135 1.57 -3.84 -16.23
CA GLU A 135 2.21 -4.25 -17.49
C GLU A 135 3.14 -5.45 -17.27
N ASN A 136 3.96 -5.45 -16.21
CA ASN A 136 4.84 -6.57 -15.90
C ASN A 136 4.07 -7.85 -15.49
N ILE A 137 2.92 -7.71 -14.81
CA ILE A 137 2.03 -8.83 -14.52
C ILE A 137 1.38 -9.34 -15.82
N LEU A 138 0.91 -8.45 -16.69
CA LEU A 138 0.32 -8.78 -17.98
C LEU A 138 1.33 -9.56 -18.86
N ASP A 139 2.59 -9.14 -18.88
CA ASP A 139 3.68 -9.73 -19.63
C ASP A 139 4.25 -11.01 -18.98
N MET A 140 3.68 -11.49 -17.88
CA MET A 140 4.16 -12.67 -17.13
C MET A 140 5.62 -12.54 -16.65
N ASN A 141 6.09 -11.32 -16.42
CA ASN A 141 7.46 -11.06 -15.96
C ASN A 141 7.52 -10.89 -14.44
N GLY A 142 7.61 -12.02 -13.72
CA GLY A 142 7.56 -12.04 -12.26
C GLY A 142 8.66 -11.21 -11.59
N GLU A 143 9.89 -11.25 -12.11
CA GLU A 143 11.00 -10.49 -11.53
C GLU A 143 10.77 -8.98 -11.68
N ARG A 144 10.36 -8.51 -12.84
CA ARG A 144 10.06 -7.10 -13.04
C ARG A 144 8.80 -6.66 -12.27
N ALA A 145 7.80 -7.51 -12.16
CA ALA A 145 6.63 -7.21 -11.34
C ALA A 145 7.01 -7.02 -9.86
N TYR A 146 7.89 -7.91 -9.34
CA TYR A 146 8.47 -7.78 -8.00
C TYR A 146 9.21 -6.46 -7.82
N GLU A 147 10.15 -6.15 -8.73
CA GLU A 147 10.97 -4.94 -8.66
C GLU A 147 10.12 -3.67 -8.73
N SER A 148 9.12 -3.65 -9.61
CA SER A 148 8.22 -2.49 -9.75
C SER A 148 7.41 -2.23 -8.49
N MET A 149 6.86 -3.28 -7.87
CA MET A 149 6.14 -3.16 -6.60
C MET A 149 7.08 -2.76 -5.45
N TYR A 150 8.27 -3.36 -5.39
CA TYR A 150 9.29 -3.01 -4.40
C TYR A 150 9.66 -1.53 -4.49
N ASN A 151 9.94 -1.03 -5.69
CA ASN A 151 10.34 0.35 -5.93
C ASN A 151 9.20 1.33 -5.63
N HIS A 152 7.95 0.97 -5.97
CA HIS A 152 6.76 1.73 -5.61
C HIS A 152 6.69 1.95 -4.09
N LEU A 153 6.71 0.89 -3.31
CA LEU A 153 6.58 0.97 -1.85
C LEU A 153 7.83 1.56 -1.18
N TYR A 154 9.02 1.35 -1.75
CA TYR A 154 10.24 2.02 -1.29
C TYR A 154 10.19 3.54 -1.52
N ARG A 155 9.64 3.97 -2.65
CA ARG A 155 9.42 5.40 -2.94
C ARG A 155 8.45 6.03 -1.94
N VAL A 156 7.35 5.35 -1.64
CA VAL A 156 6.38 5.77 -0.62
C VAL A 156 7.06 5.92 0.75
N GLU A 157 7.84 4.93 1.17
CA GLU A 157 8.60 4.97 2.43
C GLU A 157 9.53 6.19 2.49
N THR A 158 10.32 6.40 1.44
CA THR A 158 11.29 7.50 1.37
C THR A 158 10.62 8.86 1.52
N LEU A 159 9.51 9.08 0.81
CA LEU A 159 8.78 10.34 0.87
C LEU A 159 8.16 10.58 2.27
N MET A 160 7.62 9.53 2.88
CA MET A 160 7.06 9.64 4.23
C MET A 160 8.13 10.00 5.27
N MET A 161 9.32 9.41 5.16
CA MET A 161 10.40 9.68 6.12
C MET A 161 10.96 11.09 5.97
N ASN A 162 11.14 11.58 4.75
CA ASN A 162 11.65 12.93 4.48
C ASN A 162 10.70 14.02 4.98
N HIS A 163 9.40 13.88 4.74
CA HIS A 163 8.41 14.87 5.19
C HIS A 163 8.39 15.04 6.72
N LYS A 164 8.65 13.99 7.48
CA LYS A 164 8.71 14.08 8.95
C LYS A 164 9.95 14.77 9.48
N GLN A 165 11.07 14.68 8.78
CA GLN A 165 12.29 15.42 9.16
C GLN A 165 12.10 16.93 9.00
N GLU A 166 11.39 17.37 7.95
CA GLU A 166 11.08 18.76 7.71
C GLU A 166 10.13 19.36 8.79
N VAL A 167 9.12 18.60 9.20
CA VAL A 167 8.15 19.05 10.22
C VAL A 167 8.73 18.99 11.64
N GLY A 168 9.60 18.03 11.93
CA GLY A 168 10.26 17.91 13.23
C GLY A 168 11.40 18.91 13.46
N GLY A 169 11.98 19.43 12.38
CA GLY A 169 13.06 20.44 12.45
C GLY A 169 12.59 21.88 12.72
N LEU A 170 11.29 22.17 12.58
CA LEU A 170 10.73 23.50 12.81
C LEU A 170 10.26 23.76 14.25
N GLY A 171 10.40 22.77 15.15
CA GLY A 171 9.96 22.85 16.55
C GLY A 171 11.08 23.13 17.57
N GLY A 172 12.28 23.49 17.16
CA GLY A 172 13.45 23.52 18.02
C GLY A 172 14.21 24.84 18.12
N GLU A 173 13.63 26.00 17.82
CA GLU A 173 14.25 27.30 18.08
C GLU A 173 13.20 28.33 18.51
N ASP A 174 12.78 28.27 19.78
CA ASP A 174 12.34 29.43 20.54
C ASP A 174 12.37 29.07 22.02
N GLY A 175 13.48 29.43 22.67
CA GLY A 175 13.66 29.19 24.12
C GLY A 175 14.99 29.74 24.63
N ILE A 176 15.18 31.07 24.54
CA ILE A 176 16.08 31.81 25.43
C ILE A 176 15.29 32.93 26.09
#